data_8fdbea0199f74d62ef06a0652fe2524f
#
_entry.id   8fdbea0199f74d62ef06a0652fe2524f
#
_cell.length_a   1.000
_cell.length_b   1.000
_cell.length_c   1.000
_cell.angle_alpha   90.00
_cell.angle_beta   90.00
_cell.angle_gamma   90.00
#
_symmetry.space_group_name_H-M   'P 1'
#
loop_
_entity.id
_entity.type
_entity.pdbx_description
1 polymer ?
#
loop_
_entity_poly.entity_id
_entity_poly.type
_entity_poly.pdbx_seq_one_letter_code
_entity_poly.pdbx_strand_id
1 'polypeptide(L)'
;RVYVMKIEGKVATIIFKNETNNWTVILVKQNNNYITCVGQTEEIEVDDELEFDGEMVSHKVYGEQFKFNSYKKILPKTRSALITYIADNIAGVGKKTAQNIVDAFGDETVNVIRFSMDKLYEIKGLNTEKIERLNDFFNTEWEKWNTIEFLSELQISTVVANRIYQAVGKDTISIIKENPYSLLGFVKSLDFRTVDSIGRKLGISLSNEDRLDNGVIYAIDKITEFGHTCVE
;
A
#
# COMPACT_ATOMS: atom_id res chain seq x y z
N ARG A 1 -13.41 -17.55 -12.36
CA ARG A 1 -12.23 -16.64 -12.36
C ARG A 1 -12.77 -15.23 -12.26
N VAL A 2 -12.61 -14.58 -11.13
CA VAL A 2 -12.86 -13.15 -11.01
C VAL A 2 -11.75 -12.47 -11.80
N TYR A 3 -12.09 -11.76 -12.87
CA TYR A 3 -11.13 -10.94 -13.60
C TYR A 3 -10.87 -9.71 -12.74
N VAL A 4 -9.75 -9.69 -12.05
CA VAL A 4 -9.26 -8.49 -11.38
C VAL A 4 -8.80 -7.54 -12.46
N MET A 5 -9.45 -6.40 -12.57
CA MET A 5 -9.09 -5.34 -13.49
C MET A 5 -8.23 -4.31 -12.77
N LYS A 6 -7.18 -3.83 -13.44
CA LYS A 6 -6.34 -2.74 -12.94
C LYS A 6 -6.72 -1.44 -13.64
N ILE A 7 -6.86 -0.38 -12.86
CA ILE A 7 -6.98 0.97 -13.39
C ILE A 7 -5.96 1.89 -12.73
N GLU A 8 -5.39 2.78 -13.51
CA GLU A 8 -4.48 3.81 -13.02
C GLU A 8 -5.10 5.18 -13.26
N GLY A 9 -4.88 6.10 -12.34
CA GLY A 9 -5.31 7.47 -12.52
C GLY A 9 -5.01 8.36 -11.33
N LYS A 10 -5.30 9.64 -11.52
CA LYS A 10 -5.09 10.70 -10.54
C LYS A 10 -6.38 10.96 -9.76
N VAL A 11 -6.30 11.04 -8.45
CA VAL A 11 -7.43 11.41 -7.61
C VAL A 11 -7.81 12.86 -7.87
N ALA A 12 -8.95 13.05 -8.52
CA ALA A 12 -9.47 14.39 -8.82
C ALA A 12 -10.25 14.99 -7.65
N THR A 13 -11.01 14.15 -6.93
CA THR A 13 -11.84 14.59 -5.80
C THR A 13 -12.17 13.40 -4.91
N ILE A 14 -12.20 13.63 -3.60
CA ILE A 14 -12.77 12.71 -2.62
C ILE A 14 -14.23 13.16 -2.42
N ILE A 15 -15.17 12.35 -2.93
CA ILE A 15 -16.61 12.66 -2.90
C ILE A 15 -17.17 12.39 -1.50
N PHE A 16 -16.75 11.28 -0.89
CA PHE A 16 -17.21 10.85 0.43
C PHE A 16 -16.14 10.00 1.11
N LYS A 17 -15.98 10.18 2.42
CA LYS A 17 -15.16 9.31 3.27
C LYS A 17 -15.88 9.07 4.59
N ASN A 18 -15.97 7.80 4.98
CA ASN A 18 -16.50 7.38 6.27
C ASN A 18 -15.35 7.14 7.23
N GLU A 19 -15.24 7.97 8.26
CA GLU A 19 -14.14 7.91 9.23
C GLU A 19 -14.16 6.66 10.13
N THR A 20 -15.32 5.97 10.22
CA THR A 20 -15.45 4.81 11.10
C THR A 20 -14.90 3.53 10.45
N ASN A 21 -15.15 3.35 9.15
CA ASN A 21 -14.79 2.13 8.42
C ASN A 21 -13.87 2.39 7.22
N ASN A 22 -13.42 3.63 7.05
CA ASN A 22 -12.55 4.07 5.94
C ASN A 22 -13.15 3.85 4.55
N TRP A 23 -14.47 3.63 4.45
CA TRP A 23 -15.14 3.54 3.15
C TRP A 23 -15.10 4.87 2.44
N THR A 24 -14.57 4.88 1.23
CA THR A 24 -14.31 6.10 0.48
C THR A 24 -14.87 5.99 -0.92
N VAL A 25 -15.44 7.10 -1.41
CA VAL A 25 -15.86 7.29 -2.80
C VAL A 25 -15.01 8.41 -3.39
N ILE A 26 -14.27 8.10 -4.42
CA ILE A 26 -13.35 9.03 -5.09
C ILE A 26 -13.64 9.11 -6.57
N LEU A 27 -13.39 10.28 -7.13
CA LEU A 27 -13.38 10.48 -8.57
C LEU A 27 -11.93 10.43 -9.06
N VAL A 28 -11.63 9.46 -9.91
CA VAL A 28 -10.30 9.24 -10.47
C VAL A 28 -10.30 9.69 -11.92
N LYS A 29 -9.36 10.53 -12.27
CA LYS A 29 -9.11 10.98 -13.64
C LYS A 29 -8.15 10.01 -14.32
N GLN A 30 -8.64 9.37 -15.38
CA GLN A 30 -7.86 8.51 -16.26
C GLN A 30 -7.87 9.11 -17.67
N ASN A 31 -6.72 9.64 -18.11
CA ASN A 31 -6.63 10.40 -19.35
C ASN A 31 -7.65 11.58 -19.38
N ASN A 32 -8.63 11.52 -20.29
CA ASN A 32 -9.70 12.51 -20.42
C ASN A 32 -11.03 12.09 -19.77
N ASN A 33 -11.09 10.92 -19.14
CA ASN A 33 -12.29 10.37 -18.53
C ASN A 33 -12.20 10.40 -17.01
N TYR A 34 -13.36 10.34 -16.37
CA TYR A 34 -13.46 10.21 -14.92
C TYR A 34 -14.18 8.91 -14.56
N ILE A 35 -13.63 8.21 -13.59
CA ILE A 35 -14.19 6.96 -13.09
C ILE A 35 -14.47 7.14 -11.59
N THR A 36 -15.69 6.79 -11.17
CA THR A 36 -16.00 6.74 -9.74
C THR A 36 -15.46 5.45 -9.17
N CYS A 37 -14.51 5.55 -8.22
CA CYS A 37 -13.92 4.43 -7.54
C CYS A 37 -14.40 4.36 -6.10
N VAL A 38 -14.72 3.16 -5.62
CA VAL A 38 -15.26 2.92 -4.26
C VAL A 38 -14.50 1.79 -3.57
N GLY A 39 -14.16 2.00 -2.32
CA GLY A 39 -13.43 1.00 -1.52
C GLY A 39 -12.96 1.57 -0.19
N GLN A 40 -12.18 0.80 0.55
CA GLN A 40 -11.60 1.27 1.81
C GLN A 40 -10.24 1.92 1.57
N THR A 41 -10.04 3.12 2.16
CA THR A 41 -8.78 3.84 2.08
C THR A 41 -8.41 4.46 3.42
N GLU A 42 -7.12 4.52 3.74
CA GLU A 42 -6.62 5.22 4.94
C GLU A 42 -5.96 6.55 4.56
N GLU A 43 -5.04 6.52 3.60
CA GLU A 43 -4.14 7.63 3.26
C GLU A 43 -4.24 7.98 1.77
N ILE A 44 -5.41 8.47 1.33
CA ILE A 44 -5.57 9.00 -0.04
C ILE A 44 -5.85 10.49 0.04
N GLU A 45 -5.13 11.24 -0.80
CA GLU A 45 -5.29 12.68 -0.96
C GLU A 45 -5.65 13.04 -2.41
N VAL A 46 -6.22 14.24 -2.58
CA VAL A 46 -6.42 14.80 -3.92
C VAL A 46 -5.05 15.01 -4.56
N ASP A 47 -4.95 14.75 -5.85
CA ASP A 47 -3.73 14.75 -6.66
C ASP A 47 -2.82 13.52 -6.52
N ASP A 48 -3.10 12.57 -5.63
CA ASP A 48 -2.40 11.27 -5.62
C ASP A 48 -2.56 10.55 -6.96
N GLU A 49 -1.46 10.02 -7.49
CA GLU A 49 -1.48 9.07 -8.60
C GLU A 49 -1.52 7.64 -8.04
N LEU A 50 -2.56 6.89 -8.42
CA LEU A 50 -2.87 5.59 -7.83
C LEU A 50 -3.12 4.53 -8.91
N GLU A 51 -2.71 3.30 -8.62
CA GLU A 51 -3.16 2.10 -9.31
C GLU A 51 -4.14 1.36 -8.38
N PHE A 52 -5.26 0.93 -8.93
CA PHE A 52 -6.31 0.20 -8.22
C PHE A 52 -6.51 -1.17 -8.80
N ASP A 53 -6.67 -2.18 -7.94
CA ASP A 53 -7.08 -3.53 -8.29
C ASP A 53 -8.52 -3.77 -7.87
N GLY A 54 -9.38 -4.15 -8.79
CA GLY A 54 -10.80 -4.33 -8.49
C GLY A 54 -11.63 -4.81 -9.67
N GLU A 55 -12.90 -4.47 -9.63
CA GLU A 55 -13.90 -4.85 -10.64
C GLU A 55 -14.92 -3.74 -10.88
N MET A 56 -15.48 -3.69 -12.08
CA MET A 56 -16.62 -2.82 -12.38
C MET A 56 -17.88 -3.40 -11.75
N VAL A 57 -18.60 -2.56 -11.02
CA VAL A 57 -19.88 -2.89 -10.39
C VAL A 57 -20.95 -1.89 -10.79
N SER A 58 -22.18 -2.35 -10.96
CA SER A 58 -23.33 -1.48 -11.22
C SER A 58 -24.09 -1.23 -9.94
N HIS A 59 -24.16 0.04 -9.51
CA HIS A 59 -24.93 0.45 -8.35
C HIS A 59 -26.29 0.98 -8.80
N LYS A 60 -27.39 0.54 -8.16
CA LYS A 60 -28.77 0.86 -8.54
C LYS A 60 -29.08 2.35 -8.64
N VAL A 61 -28.40 3.18 -7.86
CA VAL A 61 -28.64 4.64 -7.78
C VAL A 61 -27.52 5.43 -8.45
N TYR A 62 -26.26 5.00 -8.32
CA TYR A 62 -25.09 5.77 -8.73
C TYR A 62 -24.46 5.27 -10.05
N GLY A 63 -25.06 4.26 -10.69
CA GLY A 63 -24.56 3.74 -11.96
C GLY A 63 -23.31 2.89 -11.85
N GLU A 64 -22.47 2.90 -12.89
CA GLU A 64 -21.24 2.13 -12.91
C GLU A 64 -20.16 2.75 -12.02
N GLN A 65 -19.53 1.90 -11.21
CA GLN A 65 -18.46 2.26 -10.30
C GLN A 65 -17.36 1.20 -10.36
N PHE A 66 -16.13 1.60 -10.16
CA PHE A 66 -15.02 0.68 -9.96
C PHE A 66 -14.85 0.39 -8.47
N LYS A 67 -15.19 -0.83 -8.05
CA LYS A 67 -15.01 -1.28 -6.69
C LYS A 67 -13.62 -1.90 -6.56
N PHE A 68 -12.73 -1.21 -5.83
CA PHE A 68 -11.38 -1.71 -5.59
C PHE A 68 -11.27 -2.44 -4.25
N ASN A 69 -10.41 -3.44 -4.22
CA ASN A 69 -10.02 -4.17 -3.02
C ASN A 69 -8.65 -3.73 -2.50
N SER A 70 -7.77 -3.34 -3.42
CA SER A 70 -6.45 -2.80 -3.12
C SER A 70 -6.11 -1.62 -4.03
N TYR A 71 -5.21 -0.78 -3.54
CA TYR A 71 -4.63 0.32 -4.28
C TYR A 71 -3.18 0.54 -3.85
N LYS A 72 -2.40 1.13 -4.72
CA LYS A 72 -1.04 1.58 -4.39
C LYS A 72 -0.79 2.96 -4.96
N LYS A 73 -0.01 3.77 -4.26
CA LYS A 73 0.53 5.01 -4.81
C LYS A 73 1.56 4.65 -5.88
N ILE A 74 1.48 5.30 -7.01
CA ILE A 74 2.47 5.18 -8.07
C ILE A 74 3.28 6.46 -8.19
N LEU A 75 4.54 6.33 -8.59
CA LEU A 75 5.36 7.49 -8.84
C LEU A 75 4.78 8.32 -9.97
N PRO A 76 4.79 9.65 -9.84
CA PRO A 76 4.36 10.53 -10.91
C PRO A 76 5.09 10.24 -12.22
N LYS A 77 4.34 9.96 -13.28
CA LYS A 77 4.89 9.58 -14.59
C LYS A 77 5.37 10.80 -15.39
N THR A 78 4.90 11.99 -15.06
CA THR A 78 5.32 13.21 -15.76
C THR A 78 6.42 13.92 -14.99
N ARG A 79 7.34 14.53 -15.74
CA ARG A 79 8.45 15.31 -15.20
C ARG A 79 7.98 16.39 -14.22
N SER A 80 6.95 17.16 -14.56
CA SER A 80 6.42 18.22 -13.69
C SER A 80 5.81 17.69 -12.40
N ALA A 81 5.10 16.56 -12.47
CA ALA A 81 4.52 15.91 -11.29
C ALA A 81 5.61 15.33 -10.38
N LEU A 82 6.67 14.73 -10.95
CA LEU A 82 7.81 14.23 -10.16
C LEU A 82 8.56 15.37 -9.45
N ILE A 83 8.75 16.51 -10.10
CA ILE A 83 9.35 17.70 -9.48
C ILE A 83 8.51 18.16 -8.28
N THR A 84 7.19 18.24 -8.44
CA THR A 84 6.27 18.63 -7.37
C THR A 84 6.31 17.59 -6.24
N TYR A 85 6.25 16.32 -6.57
CA TYR A 85 6.31 15.22 -5.59
C TYR A 85 7.58 15.26 -4.74
N ILE A 86 8.75 15.45 -5.34
CA ILE A 86 10.01 15.59 -4.61
C ILE A 86 9.99 16.83 -3.71
N ALA A 87 9.51 17.97 -4.23
CA ALA A 87 9.51 19.23 -3.50
C ALA A 87 8.57 19.23 -2.29
N ASP A 88 7.43 18.54 -2.41
CA ASP A 88 6.40 18.49 -1.36
C ASP A 88 6.73 17.48 -0.26
N ASN A 89 7.47 16.40 -0.59
CA ASN A 89 7.75 15.32 0.35
C ASN A 89 9.14 15.40 1.01
N ILE A 90 10.10 16.12 0.42
CA ILE A 90 11.48 16.16 0.94
C ILE A 90 11.80 17.49 1.59
N ALA A 91 11.88 17.50 2.91
CA ALA A 91 12.22 18.71 3.65
C ALA A 91 13.56 19.32 3.21
N GLY A 92 13.52 20.62 2.85
CA GLY A 92 14.69 21.37 2.38
C GLY A 92 15.02 21.21 0.90
N VAL A 93 14.24 20.43 0.14
CA VAL A 93 14.34 20.32 -1.31
C VAL A 93 13.16 21.06 -1.94
N GLY A 94 13.34 22.33 -2.27
CA GLY A 94 12.31 23.13 -2.94
C GLY A 94 12.21 22.81 -4.44
N LYS A 95 11.17 23.33 -5.11
CA LYS A 95 10.86 23.08 -6.53
C LYS A 95 12.05 23.28 -7.46
N LYS A 96 12.88 24.33 -7.23
CA LYS A 96 14.05 24.60 -8.06
C LYS A 96 15.13 23.51 -7.93
N THR A 97 15.37 23.01 -6.72
CA THR A 97 16.33 21.92 -6.49
C THR A 97 15.79 20.62 -7.06
N ALA A 98 14.51 20.32 -6.84
CA ALA A 98 13.83 19.16 -7.43
C ALA A 98 13.89 19.21 -8.97
N GLN A 99 13.68 20.39 -9.57
CA GLN A 99 13.82 20.59 -11.00
C GLN A 99 15.24 20.29 -11.48
N ASN A 100 16.28 20.80 -10.78
CA ASN A 100 17.66 20.50 -11.12
C ASN A 100 17.97 19.01 -11.13
N ILE A 101 17.42 18.25 -10.16
CA ILE A 101 17.58 16.79 -10.09
C ILE A 101 16.92 16.12 -11.30
N VAL A 102 15.64 16.44 -11.55
CA VAL A 102 14.88 15.83 -12.66
C VAL A 102 15.44 16.25 -14.03
N ASP A 103 15.96 17.48 -14.14
CA ASP A 103 16.61 17.96 -15.35
C ASP A 103 17.91 17.23 -15.66
N ALA A 104 18.67 16.85 -14.62
CA ALA A 104 19.93 16.15 -14.79
C ALA A 104 19.75 14.67 -15.15
N PHE A 105 18.74 14.01 -14.60
CA PHE A 105 18.62 12.56 -14.68
C PHE A 105 17.39 12.06 -15.43
N GLY A 106 16.42 12.92 -15.75
CA GLY A 106 15.22 12.55 -16.52
C GLY A 106 14.48 11.37 -15.92
N ASP A 107 14.22 10.34 -16.73
CA ASP A 107 13.52 9.12 -16.32
C ASP A 107 14.31 8.28 -15.31
N GLU A 108 15.65 8.43 -15.25
CA GLU A 108 16.52 7.74 -14.31
C GLU A 108 16.56 8.40 -12.91
N THR A 109 15.86 9.51 -12.71
CA THR A 109 15.90 10.29 -11.46
C THR A 109 15.74 9.42 -10.22
N VAL A 110 14.72 8.56 -10.19
CA VAL A 110 14.43 7.70 -9.01
C VAL A 110 15.51 6.63 -8.81
N ASN A 111 16.00 6.03 -9.91
CA ASN A 111 17.08 5.06 -9.84
C ASN A 111 18.38 5.70 -9.33
N VAL A 112 18.69 6.91 -9.77
CA VAL A 112 19.87 7.64 -9.30
C VAL A 112 19.73 7.99 -7.81
N ILE A 113 18.57 8.50 -7.38
CA ILE A 113 18.33 8.81 -5.96
C ILE A 113 18.52 7.56 -5.10
N ARG A 114 18.05 6.40 -5.54
CA ARG A 114 18.07 5.16 -4.75
C ARG A 114 19.42 4.46 -4.76
N PHE A 115 20.11 4.43 -5.88
CA PHE A 115 21.24 3.52 -6.09
C PHE A 115 22.56 4.21 -6.46
N SER A 116 22.55 5.52 -6.71
CA SER A 116 23.73 6.26 -7.21
C SER A 116 23.80 7.65 -6.57
N MET A 117 23.74 7.69 -5.23
CA MET A 117 23.73 8.96 -4.45
C MET A 117 24.93 9.85 -4.73
N ASP A 118 26.06 9.27 -5.10
CA ASP A 118 27.30 9.95 -5.48
C ASP A 118 27.06 10.98 -6.59
N LYS A 119 26.20 10.68 -7.56
CA LYS A 119 25.86 11.60 -8.66
C LYS A 119 25.05 12.82 -8.21
N LEU A 120 24.38 12.74 -7.06
CA LEU A 120 23.55 13.83 -6.53
C LEU A 120 24.40 14.95 -5.95
N TYR A 121 25.65 14.71 -5.58
CA TYR A 121 26.56 15.76 -5.06
C TYR A 121 26.90 16.84 -6.09
N GLU A 122 26.75 16.54 -7.37
CA GLU A 122 26.96 17.51 -8.46
C GLU A 122 25.78 18.48 -8.66
N ILE A 123 24.63 18.19 -8.01
CA ILE A 123 23.40 18.95 -8.20
C ILE A 123 23.40 20.19 -7.31
N LYS A 124 23.27 21.36 -7.94
CA LYS A 124 23.20 22.63 -7.24
C LYS A 124 21.96 22.69 -6.30
N GLY A 125 22.20 22.92 -5.03
CA GLY A 125 21.17 23.05 -4.01
C GLY A 125 20.99 21.82 -3.12
N LEU A 126 21.74 20.73 -3.43
CA LEU A 126 21.84 19.56 -2.57
C LEU A 126 23.08 19.66 -1.66
N ASN A 127 22.97 19.04 -0.50
CA ASN A 127 24.04 18.75 0.44
C ASN A 127 23.84 17.31 0.95
N THR A 128 24.79 16.79 1.68
CA THR A 128 24.76 15.39 2.20
C THR A 128 23.44 15.07 2.90
N GLU A 129 22.98 15.94 3.80
CA GLU A 129 21.74 15.73 4.55
C GLU A 129 20.49 15.61 3.65
N LYS A 130 20.40 16.44 2.62
CA LYS A 130 19.28 16.39 1.66
C LYS A 130 19.34 15.14 0.77
N ILE A 131 20.56 14.72 0.40
CA ILE A 131 20.79 13.51 -0.40
C ILE A 131 20.38 12.28 0.40
N GLU A 132 20.78 12.20 1.66
CA GLU A 132 20.38 11.12 2.57
C GLU A 132 18.86 11.08 2.74
N ARG A 133 18.21 12.22 2.99
CA ARG A 133 16.74 12.30 3.09
C ARG A 133 16.02 11.84 1.80
N LEU A 134 16.53 12.24 0.64
CA LEU A 134 16.01 11.77 -0.65
C LEU A 134 16.12 10.25 -0.77
N ASN A 135 17.29 9.70 -0.48
CA ASN A 135 17.54 8.27 -0.58
C ASN A 135 16.67 7.48 0.42
N ASP A 136 16.62 7.89 1.68
CA ASP A 136 15.82 7.24 2.72
C ASP A 136 14.33 7.27 2.38
N PHE A 137 13.81 8.42 1.94
CA PHE A 137 12.41 8.55 1.55
C PHE A 137 12.05 7.61 0.41
N PHE A 138 12.78 7.65 -0.71
CA PHE A 138 12.46 6.83 -1.87
C PHE A 138 12.68 5.33 -1.61
N ASN A 139 13.62 4.93 -0.78
CA ASN A 139 13.80 3.53 -0.41
C ASN A 139 12.68 3.04 0.52
N THR A 140 12.28 3.84 1.50
CA THR A 140 11.18 3.51 2.42
C THR A 140 9.85 3.38 1.68
N GLU A 141 9.52 4.35 0.81
CA GLU A 141 8.31 4.29 0.00
C GLU A 141 8.31 3.06 -0.94
N TRP A 142 9.46 2.75 -1.55
CA TRP A 142 9.58 1.59 -2.43
C TRP A 142 9.39 0.27 -1.68
N GLU A 143 9.96 0.13 -0.50
CA GLU A 143 9.77 -1.05 0.36
C GLU A 143 8.31 -1.22 0.78
N LYS A 144 7.66 -0.11 1.16
CA LYS A 144 6.22 -0.09 1.47
C LYS A 144 5.39 -0.55 0.28
N TRP A 145 5.65 0.00 -0.91
CA TRP A 145 4.91 -0.36 -2.13
C TRP A 145 5.10 -1.83 -2.52
N ASN A 146 6.33 -2.34 -2.47
CA ASN A 146 6.60 -3.75 -2.73
C ASN A 146 5.86 -4.67 -1.74
N THR A 147 5.79 -4.27 -0.48
CA THR A 147 5.06 -5.04 0.53
C THR A 147 3.56 -5.03 0.28
N ILE A 148 2.99 -3.86 -0.06
CA ILE A 148 1.57 -3.74 -0.39
C ILE A 148 1.24 -4.55 -1.66
N GLU A 149 2.08 -4.50 -2.69
CA GLU A 149 1.91 -5.28 -3.92
C GLU A 149 1.94 -6.78 -3.64
N PHE A 150 2.94 -7.25 -2.89
CA PHE A 150 3.04 -8.65 -2.47
C PHE A 150 1.79 -9.12 -1.70
N LEU A 151 1.30 -8.32 -0.76
CA LEU A 151 0.10 -8.63 0.00
C LEU A 151 -1.18 -8.56 -0.85
N SER A 152 -1.23 -7.65 -1.83
CA SER A 152 -2.32 -7.56 -2.80
C SER A 152 -2.43 -8.80 -3.67
N GLU A 153 -1.30 -9.37 -4.13
CA GLU A 153 -1.26 -10.65 -4.83
C GLU A 153 -1.85 -11.80 -3.98
N LEU A 154 -1.67 -11.70 -2.66
CA LEU A 154 -2.32 -12.58 -1.69
C LEU A 154 -3.76 -12.17 -1.36
N GLN A 155 -4.36 -11.23 -2.11
CA GLN A 155 -5.73 -10.70 -1.94
C GLN A 155 -5.99 -10.07 -0.57
N ILE A 156 -4.97 -9.48 0.02
CA ILE A 156 -5.07 -8.69 1.24
C ILE A 156 -5.33 -7.23 0.81
N SER A 157 -6.35 -6.62 1.44
CA SER A 157 -6.67 -5.21 1.13
C SER A 157 -5.53 -4.28 1.54
N THR A 158 -5.39 -3.15 0.83
CA THR A 158 -4.35 -2.15 1.13
C THR A 158 -4.40 -1.66 2.58
N VAL A 159 -5.60 -1.51 3.15
CA VAL A 159 -5.78 -1.09 4.56
C VAL A 159 -5.12 -2.10 5.51
N VAL A 160 -5.36 -3.38 5.30
CA VAL A 160 -4.73 -4.45 6.11
C VAL A 160 -3.23 -4.53 5.83
N ALA A 161 -2.82 -4.41 4.56
CA ALA A 161 -1.41 -4.41 4.16
C ALA A 161 -0.62 -3.26 4.82
N ASN A 162 -1.18 -2.05 4.86
CA ASN A 162 -0.59 -0.91 5.55
C ASN A 162 -0.41 -1.18 7.05
N ARG A 163 -1.42 -1.75 7.72
CA ARG A 163 -1.32 -2.10 9.15
C ARG A 163 -0.23 -3.14 9.42
N ILE A 164 -0.12 -4.14 8.56
CA ILE A 164 0.96 -5.13 8.65
C ILE A 164 2.31 -4.44 8.48
N TYR A 165 2.48 -3.60 7.45
CA TYR A 165 3.72 -2.89 7.22
C TYR A 165 4.08 -1.92 8.36
N GLN A 166 3.11 -1.19 8.91
CA GLN A 166 3.32 -0.31 10.06
C GLN A 166 3.80 -1.06 11.31
N ALA A 167 3.32 -2.28 11.53
CA ALA A 167 3.68 -3.08 12.70
C ALA A 167 5.03 -3.81 12.54
N VAL A 168 5.37 -4.25 11.32
CA VAL A 168 6.50 -5.15 11.04
C VAL A 168 7.62 -4.45 10.27
N GLY A 169 7.28 -3.48 9.41
CA GLY A 169 8.25 -2.73 8.61
C GLY A 169 8.79 -3.51 7.42
N LYS A 170 10.07 -3.26 7.07
CA LYS A 170 10.75 -3.81 5.91
C LYS A 170 10.85 -5.34 5.89
N ASP A 171 10.83 -5.96 7.04
CA ASP A 171 10.97 -7.42 7.17
C ASP A 171 9.66 -8.18 6.93
N THR A 172 8.57 -7.47 6.62
CA THR A 172 7.23 -8.05 6.44
C THR A 172 7.21 -9.22 5.46
N ILE A 173 7.81 -9.06 4.27
CA ILE A 173 7.79 -10.10 3.23
C ILE A 173 8.56 -11.34 3.67
N SER A 174 9.73 -11.17 4.31
CA SER A 174 10.53 -12.29 4.80
C SER A 174 9.82 -13.06 5.93
N ILE A 175 9.24 -12.34 6.88
CA ILE A 175 8.47 -12.93 7.99
C ILE A 175 7.26 -13.72 7.45
N ILE A 176 6.51 -13.16 6.51
CA ILE A 176 5.34 -13.83 5.92
C ILE A 176 5.74 -15.09 5.16
N LYS A 177 6.85 -15.06 4.42
CA LYS A 177 7.34 -16.22 3.68
C LYS A 177 7.88 -17.32 4.58
N GLU A 178 8.46 -16.97 5.71
CA GLU A 178 8.97 -17.91 6.70
C GLU A 178 7.82 -18.51 7.53
N ASN A 179 7.03 -17.66 8.16
CA ASN A 179 5.87 -18.08 8.98
C ASN A 179 4.82 -16.96 9.04
N PRO A 180 3.74 -16.99 8.23
CA PRO A 180 2.70 -15.98 8.25
C PRO A 180 1.95 -15.92 9.58
N TYR A 181 1.89 -16.99 10.36
CA TYR A 181 1.16 -17.02 11.64
C TYR A 181 1.82 -16.17 12.72
N SER A 182 3.11 -15.85 12.58
CA SER A 182 3.80 -14.88 13.45
C SER A 182 3.19 -13.49 13.40
N LEU A 183 2.49 -13.12 12.32
CA LEU A 183 1.78 -11.83 12.20
C LEU A 183 0.74 -11.63 13.31
N LEU A 184 0.15 -12.70 13.84
CA LEU A 184 -0.83 -12.62 14.95
C LEU A 184 -0.20 -12.06 16.23
N GLY A 185 1.11 -12.23 16.42
CA GLY A 185 1.86 -11.64 17.53
C GLY A 185 2.21 -10.16 17.30
N PHE A 186 2.38 -9.73 16.05
CA PHE A 186 2.79 -8.37 15.72
C PHE A 186 1.61 -7.42 15.49
N VAL A 187 0.51 -7.91 14.92
CA VAL A 187 -0.59 -7.09 14.45
C VAL A 187 -1.88 -7.43 15.17
N LYS A 188 -2.16 -6.76 16.27
CA LYS A 188 -3.32 -7.02 17.15
C LYS A 188 -4.68 -6.98 16.44
N SER A 189 -4.79 -6.29 15.32
CA SER A 189 -6.04 -6.18 14.55
C SER A 189 -6.24 -7.29 13.52
N LEU A 190 -5.29 -8.21 13.36
CA LEU A 190 -5.43 -9.36 12.48
C LEU A 190 -6.10 -10.51 13.22
N ASP A 191 -7.05 -11.13 12.54
CA ASP A 191 -7.63 -12.39 12.98
C ASP A 191 -6.93 -13.59 12.32
N PHE A 192 -7.10 -14.75 12.94
CA PHE A 192 -6.55 -16.02 12.42
C PHE A 192 -7.01 -16.30 10.98
N ARG A 193 -8.26 -15.97 10.62
CA ARG A 193 -8.79 -16.26 9.28
C ARG A 193 -8.05 -15.52 8.19
N THR A 194 -7.73 -14.27 8.44
CA THR A 194 -6.94 -13.44 7.51
C THR A 194 -5.55 -14.03 7.32
N VAL A 195 -4.87 -14.37 8.42
CA VAL A 195 -3.52 -14.96 8.38
C VAL A 195 -3.54 -16.36 7.76
N ASP A 196 -4.53 -17.19 8.09
CA ASP A 196 -4.69 -18.52 7.48
C ASP A 196 -4.92 -18.44 5.97
N SER A 197 -5.65 -17.43 5.50
CA SER A 197 -5.82 -17.18 4.06
C SER A 197 -4.47 -16.87 3.38
N ILE A 198 -3.60 -16.10 4.03
CA ILE A 198 -2.23 -15.83 3.56
C ILE A 198 -1.44 -17.15 3.49
N GLY A 199 -1.41 -17.91 4.60
CA GLY A 199 -0.68 -19.17 4.69
C GLY A 199 -1.10 -20.18 3.62
N ARG A 200 -2.39 -20.32 3.39
CA ARG A 200 -2.94 -21.22 2.36
C ARG A 200 -2.54 -20.82 0.95
N LYS A 201 -2.50 -19.52 0.63
CA LYS A 201 -2.07 -19.03 -0.67
C LYS A 201 -0.58 -19.22 -0.90
N LEU A 202 0.21 -19.19 0.17
CA LEU A 202 1.64 -19.51 0.16
C LEU A 202 1.90 -21.03 0.12
N GLY A 203 0.86 -21.87 0.15
CA GLY A 203 0.98 -23.32 0.08
C GLY A 203 1.33 -24.00 1.39
N ILE A 204 1.12 -23.32 2.53
CA ILE A 204 1.35 -23.92 3.84
C ILE A 204 0.37 -25.07 4.07
N SER A 205 0.92 -26.19 4.54
CA SER A 205 0.15 -27.41 4.82
C SER A 205 -0.93 -27.18 5.87
N LEU A 206 -2.06 -27.88 5.72
CA LEU A 206 -3.13 -27.89 6.74
C LEU A 206 -2.68 -28.48 8.07
N SER A 207 -1.64 -29.32 8.05
CA SER A 207 -1.04 -29.96 9.23
C SER A 207 0.18 -29.19 9.79
N ASN A 208 0.43 -27.97 9.32
CA ASN A 208 1.50 -27.14 9.86
C ASN A 208 1.25 -26.85 11.35
N GLU A 209 2.27 -27.01 12.19
CA GLU A 209 2.17 -26.87 13.66
C GLU A 209 1.72 -25.46 14.05
N ASP A 210 2.35 -24.42 13.52
CA ASP A 210 1.98 -23.03 13.82
C ASP A 210 0.53 -22.72 13.44
N ARG A 211 0.07 -23.29 12.31
CA ARG A 211 -1.32 -23.19 11.88
C ARG A 211 -2.27 -23.82 12.89
N LEU A 212 -1.96 -25.02 13.34
CA LEU A 212 -2.80 -25.76 14.27
C LEU A 212 -2.86 -25.09 15.63
N ASP A 213 -1.72 -24.67 16.17
CA ASP A 213 -1.64 -24.00 17.47
C ASP A 213 -2.43 -22.68 17.48
N ASN A 214 -2.21 -21.84 16.49
CA ASN A 214 -2.95 -20.58 16.38
C ASN A 214 -4.44 -20.80 16.06
N GLY A 215 -4.77 -21.85 15.33
CA GLY A 215 -6.15 -22.26 15.07
C GLY A 215 -6.91 -22.69 16.34
N VAL A 216 -6.24 -23.43 17.22
CA VAL A 216 -6.80 -23.83 18.53
C VAL A 216 -7.02 -22.59 19.41
N ILE A 217 -6.02 -21.69 19.51
CA ILE A 217 -6.16 -20.45 20.27
C ILE A 217 -7.36 -19.65 19.76
N TYR A 218 -7.45 -19.45 18.45
CA TYR A 218 -8.57 -18.73 17.83
C TYR A 218 -9.93 -19.38 18.13
N ALA A 219 -10.01 -20.71 18.08
CA ALA A 219 -11.24 -21.43 18.39
C ALA A 219 -11.66 -21.24 19.87
N ILE A 220 -10.70 -21.29 20.78
CA ILE A 220 -10.94 -21.06 22.21
C ILE A 220 -11.42 -19.64 22.45
N ASP A 221 -10.75 -18.63 21.85
CA ASP A 221 -11.15 -17.23 21.97
C ASP A 221 -12.58 -16.99 21.46
N LYS A 222 -12.94 -17.59 20.35
CA LYS A 222 -14.31 -17.49 19.81
C LYS A 222 -15.35 -18.15 20.70
N ILE A 223 -15.06 -19.27 21.33
CA ILE A 223 -15.97 -19.95 22.24
C ILE A 223 -16.15 -19.12 23.52
N THR A 224 -15.07 -18.52 24.02
CA THR A 224 -15.14 -17.68 25.23
C THR A 224 -15.90 -16.40 25.01
N GLU A 225 -15.82 -15.78 23.78
CA GLU A 225 -16.64 -14.61 23.39
C GLU A 225 -18.16 -14.91 23.53
N PHE A 226 -18.60 -16.15 23.34
CA PHE A 226 -20.00 -16.58 23.54
C PHE A 226 -20.36 -16.93 25.01
N GLY A 227 -19.46 -16.69 25.97
CA GLY A 227 -19.68 -16.88 27.39
C GLY A 227 -19.45 -18.32 27.88
N HIS A 228 -18.85 -19.17 27.06
CA HIS A 228 -18.46 -20.52 27.51
C HIS A 228 -17.15 -20.45 28.31
N THR A 229 -17.16 -21.05 29.49
CA THR A 229 -15.99 -21.13 30.40
C THR A 229 -15.22 -22.44 30.29
N CYS A 230 -15.75 -23.42 29.55
CA CYS A 230 -15.12 -24.70 29.28
C CYS A 230 -15.26 -25.08 27.81
N VAL A 231 -14.24 -25.73 27.27
CA VAL A 231 -14.23 -26.35 25.94
C VAL A 231 -14.01 -27.84 26.16
N GLU A 232 -14.95 -28.69 25.67
CA GLU A 232 -14.81 -30.15 25.67
C GLU A 232 -13.99 -30.62 24.47
#